data_699ca0e4e30ce35f573f03abfab6c590
#
_entry.id   699ca0e4e30ce35f573f03abfab6c590
#
_cell.length_a   1.000
_cell.length_b   1.000
_cell.length_c   1.000
_cell.angle_alpha   90.00
_cell.angle_beta   90.00
_cell.angle_gamma   90.00
#
_symmetry.space_group_name_H-M   'P 1'
#
loop_
_entity.id
_entity.type
_entity.pdbx_description
1 polymer ?
#
loop_
_entity_poly.entity_id
_entity_poly.type
_entity_poly.pdbx_seq_one_letter_code
_entity_poly.pdbx_strand_id
1 'polypeptide(L)'
;MTDSNTLLRHTLATIAYRGGKAIRNVGPDFASYGSPETSQTPAKILAHIGDLMDWGLSMADGSRKWHDSAPLPWEKECERFHASLQKFDDYLASGKPLQASAEKLFQGPIADALTHIGQLAMLRRMAGVPIKGENYFAAGITAGRVGADQAAPRKPFD
;
A
#
# COMPACT_ATOMS: atom_id res chain seq x y z
N MET A 1 -15.63 3.09 21.73
CA MET A 1 -14.29 3.46 21.25
C MET A 1 -13.88 2.47 20.17
N THR A 2 -13.37 2.99 19.08
CA THR A 2 -12.80 2.13 18.04
C THR A 2 -11.52 1.50 18.60
N ASP A 3 -11.45 0.18 18.58
CA ASP A 3 -10.24 -0.55 18.96
C ASP A 3 -9.09 -0.17 18.03
N SER A 4 -7.87 -0.07 18.56
CA SER A 4 -6.66 0.28 17.81
C SER A 4 -6.46 -0.65 16.60
N ASN A 5 -6.76 -1.94 16.75
CA ASN A 5 -6.68 -2.89 15.64
C ASN A 5 -7.67 -2.56 14.53
N THR A 6 -8.89 -2.14 14.88
CA THR A 6 -9.89 -1.72 13.88
C THR A 6 -9.42 -0.50 13.10
N LEU A 7 -8.82 0.48 13.78
CA LEU A 7 -8.25 1.65 13.10
C LEU A 7 -7.07 1.27 12.20
N LEU A 8 -6.14 0.44 12.68
CA LEU A 8 -5.01 -0.05 11.86
C LEU A 8 -5.51 -0.82 10.64
N ARG A 9 -6.49 -1.71 10.80
CA ARG A 9 -7.11 -2.42 9.66
C ARG A 9 -7.74 -1.45 8.67
N HIS A 10 -8.38 -0.38 9.14
CA HIS A 10 -8.90 0.66 8.26
C HIS A 10 -7.78 1.41 7.51
N THR A 11 -6.63 1.66 8.16
CA THR A 11 -5.48 2.27 7.48
C THR A 11 -4.89 1.35 6.42
N LEU A 12 -4.81 0.03 6.65
CA LEU A 12 -4.39 -0.94 5.63
C LEU A 12 -5.36 -0.97 4.44
N ALA A 13 -6.67 -0.93 4.70
CA ALA A 13 -7.68 -0.82 3.64
C ALA A 13 -7.55 0.50 2.86
N THR A 14 -7.14 1.57 3.51
CA THR A 14 -6.83 2.86 2.86
C THR A 14 -5.61 2.74 1.95
N ILE A 15 -4.56 2.05 2.39
CA ILE A 15 -3.39 1.74 1.55
C ILE A 15 -3.82 0.92 0.33
N ALA A 16 -4.62 -0.13 0.53
CA ALA A 16 -5.12 -0.98 -0.56
C ALA A 16 -5.95 -0.18 -1.58
N TYR A 17 -6.83 0.70 -1.10
CA TYR A 17 -7.67 1.53 -1.96
C TYR A 17 -6.83 2.51 -2.78
N ARG A 18 -5.98 3.31 -2.12
CA ARG A 18 -5.18 4.35 -2.77
C ARG A 18 -4.03 3.77 -3.59
N GLY A 19 -3.34 2.77 -3.06
CA GLY A 19 -2.28 2.06 -3.76
C GLY A 19 -2.81 1.27 -4.95
N GLY A 20 -3.91 0.56 -4.78
CA GLY A 20 -4.60 -0.15 -5.86
C GLY A 20 -4.96 0.78 -7.02
N LYS A 21 -5.43 1.99 -6.71
CA LYS A 21 -5.71 3.01 -7.73
C LYS A 21 -4.45 3.45 -8.47
N ALA A 22 -3.31 3.56 -7.78
CA ALA A 22 -2.05 3.97 -8.38
C ALA A 22 -1.42 2.89 -9.28
N ILE A 23 -1.69 1.61 -9.03
CA ILE A 23 -1.05 0.50 -9.77
C ILE A 23 -1.94 -0.16 -10.84
N ARG A 24 -3.26 0.12 -10.85
CA ARG A 24 -4.18 -0.43 -11.85
C ARG A 24 -4.02 0.22 -13.22
N ASN A 25 -4.34 -0.56 -14.28
CA ASN A 25 -4.43 -0.09 -15.66
C ASN A 25 -3.12 0.51 -16.20
N VAL A 26 -2.00 0.06 -15.69
CA VAL A 26 -0.65 0.32 -16.20
C VAL A 26 0.13 -0.98 -16.22
N GLY A 27 1.13 -1.05 -17.07
CA GLY A 27 1.89 -2.26 -17.32
C GLY A 27 3.41 -2.07 -17.17
N PRO A 28 4.19 -2.98 -17.78
CA PRO A 28 5.65 -3.00 -17.66
C PRO A 28 6.34 -1.70 -18.08
N ASP A 29 5.79 -0.96 -19.04
CA ASP A 29 6.35 0.33 -19.47
C ASP A 29 6.33 1.35 -18.34
N PHE A 30 5.23 1.37 -17.57
CA PHE A 30 5.17 2.22 -16.38
C PHE A 30 6.10 1.71 -15.28
N ALA A 31 6.22 0.40 -15.10
CA ALA A 31 7.07 -0.22 -14.07
C ALA A 31 8.52 0.25 -14.14
N SER A 32 9.02 0.50 -15.33
CA SER A 32 10.41 0.95 -15.59
C SER A 32 10.53 2.46 -15.86
N TYR A 33 9.45 3.21 -15.71
CA TYR A 33 9.46 4.66 -15.96
C TYR A 33 10.48 5.39 -15.08
N GLY A 34 11.18 6.35 -15.68
CA GLY A 34 12.23 7.13 -15.01
C GLY A 34 13.64 6.69 -15.40
N SER A 35 14.65 7.31 -14.78
CA SER A 35 16.04 6.94 -15.01
C SER A 35 16.45 5.83 -14.05
N PRO A 36 16.95 4.68 -14.55
CA PRO A 36 17.40 3.58 -13.70
C PRO A 36 18.56 3.95 -12.77
N GLU A 37 19.33 4.96 -13.14
CA GLU A 37 20.59 5.31 -12.45
C GLU A 37 20.40 6.24 -11.26
N THR A 38 19.35 7.08 -11.25
CA THR A 38 19.20 8.16 -10.27
C THR A 38 17.87 8.18 -9.55
N SER A 39 16.88 7.40 -9.99
CA SER A 39 15.53 7.45 -9.43
C SER A 39 14.98 6.07 -9.08
N GLN A 40 14.11 6.06 -8.10
CA GLN A 40 13.29 4.91 -7.79
C GLN A 40 12.26 4.73 -8.91
N THR A 41 12.35 3.64 -9.66
CA THR A 41 11.32 3.28 -10.64
C THR A 41 10.02 2.87 -9.92
N PRO A 42 8.84 2.95 -10.58
CA PRO A 42 7.59 2.46 -9.99
C PRO A 42 7.67 1.02 -9.46
N ALA A 43 8.37 0.13 -10.16
CA ALA A 43 8.57 -1.25 -9.69
C ALA A 43 9.36 -1.31 -8.38
N LYS A 44 10.43 -0.52 -8.25
CA LYS A 44 11.21 -0.45 -7.00
C LYS A 44 10.39 0.14 -5.85
N ILE A 45 9.61 1.19 -6.12
CA ILE A 45 8.75 1.80 -5.12
C ILE A 45 7.68 0.81 -4.66
N LEU A 46 7.04 0.09 -5.58
CA LEU A 46 6.02 -0.89 -5.23
C LEU A 46 6.60 -2.06 -4.43
N ALA A 47 7.79 -2.55 -4.80
CA ALA A 47 8.52 -3.57 -4.05
C ALA A 47 8.80 -3.11 -2.62
N HIS A 48 9.26 -1.87 -2.46
CA HIS A 48 9.50 -1.28 -1.14
C HIS A 48 8.21 -1.16 -0.30
N ILE A 49 7.08 -0.78 -0.91
CA ILE A 49 5.80 -0.77 -0.19
C ILE A 49 5.44 -2.17 0.32
N GLY A 50 5.66 -3.22 -0.48
CA GLY A 50 5.48 -4.60 -0.04
C GLY A 50 6.38 -4.95 1.16
N ASP A 51 7.65 -4.55 1.10
CA ASP A 51 8.61 -4.74 2.20
C ASP A 51 8.19 -4.00 3.47
N LEU A 52 7.63 -2.79 3.34
CA LEU A 52 7.08 -2.03 4.47
C LEU A 52 5.90 -2.75 5.13
N MET A 53 5.03 -3.40 4.35
CA MET A 53 3.91 -4.17 4.90
C MET A 53 4.41 -5.43 5.62
N ASP A 54 5.36 -6.14 5.04
CA ASP A 54 6.01 -7.31 5.69
C ASP A 54 6.73 -6.89 6.97
N TRP A 55 7.43 -5.75 6.95
CA TRP A 55 8.06 -5.19 8.14
C TRP A 55 7.03 -4.80 9.21
N GLY A 56 5.95 -4.12 8.82
CA GLY A 56 4.86 -3.76 9.73
C GLY A 56 4.27 -4.99 10.43
N LEU A 57 4.00 -6.06 9.68
CA LEU A 57 3.59 -7.34 10.25
C LEU A 57 4.62 -7.89 11.23
N SER A 58 5.90 -7.88 10.84
CA SER A 58 6.98 -8.41 11.69
C SER A 58 7.18 -7.62 12.98
N MET A 59 6.88 -6.33 12.97
CA MET A 59 6.88 -5.50 14.19
C MET A 59 5.64 -5.78 15.04
N ALA A 60 4.50 -6.03 14.40
CA ALA A 60 3.25 -6.36 15.10
C ALA A 60 3.33 -7.74 15.78
N ASP A 61 3.94 -8.74 15.15
CA ASP A 61 4.08 -10.08 15.70
C ASP A 61 5.33 -10.29 16.57
N GLY A 62 6.25 -9.32 16.59
CA GLY A 62 7.46 -9.33 17.37
C GLY A 62 8.66 -10.05 16.74
N SER A 63 8.53 -10.55 15.51
CA SER A 63 9.65 -11.21 14.79
C SER A 63 10.73 -10.24 14.32
N ARG A 64 10.40 -8.97 14.11
CA ARG A 64 11.31 -7.85 13.84
C ARG A 64 12.27 -8.11 12.68
N LYS A 65 11.71 -8.38 11.49
CA LYS A 65 12.46 -8.70 10.28
C LYS A 65 12.32 -7.57 9.26
N TRP A 66 13.46 -7.17 8.69
CA TRP A 66 13.50 -6.30 7.52
C TRP A 66 14.14 -7.05 6.35
N HIS A 67 13.70 -6.77 5.14
CA HIS A 67 14.34 -7.20 3.91
C HIS A 67 14.16 -6.14 2.82
N ASP A 68 15.11 -6.08 1.89
CA ASP A 68 15.04 -5.26 0.68
C ASP A 68 14.84 -6.18 -0.52
N SER A 69 13.65 -6.19 -1.08
CA SER A 69 13.32 -7.06 -2.21
C SER A 69 13.75 -6.43 -3.54
N ALA A 70 14.38 -7.22 -4.39
CA ALA A 70 14.48 -6.89 -5.80
C ALA A 70 13.06 -6.90 -6.41
N PRO A 71 12.73 -5.92 -7.29
CA PRO A 71 11.42 -5.88 -7.92
C PRO A 71 11.12 -7.15 -8.73
N LEU A 72 9.91 -7.66 -8.55
CA LEU A 72 9.34 -8.70 -9.40
C LEU A 72 8.82 -8.10 -10.72
N PRO A 73 8.50 -8.91 -11.75
CA PRO A 73 7.70 -8.43 -12.87
C PRO A 73 6.45 -7.72 -12.37
N TRP A 74 6.03 -6.63 -13.04
CA TRP A 74 5.02 -5.68 -12.55
C TRP A 74 3.75 -6.35 -12.01
N GLU A 75 3.17 -7.27 -12.78
CA GLU A 75 1.94 -7.95 -12.34
C GLU A 75 2.14 -8.76 -11.05
N LYS A 76 3.30 -9.41 -10.91
CA LYS A 76 3.66 -10.15 -9.70
C LYS A 76 3.91 -9.23 -8.51
N GLU A 77 4.46 -8.06 -8.75
CA GLU A 77 4.64 -7.05 -7.70
C GLU A 77 3.29 -6.49 -7.24
N CYS A 78 2.33 -6.28 -8.16
CA CYS A 78 0.96 -5.91 -7.81
C CYS A 78 0.26 -7.00 -6.97
N GLU A 79 0.42 -8.29 -7.34
CA GLU A 79 -0.09 -9.40 -6.53
C GLU A 79 0.54 -9.42 -5.14
N ARG A 80 1.86 -9.24 -5.05
CA ARG A 80 2.61 -9.18 -3.79
C ARG A 80 2.15 -8.03 -2.90
N PHE A 81 1.91 -6.85 -3.46
CA PHE A 81 1.38 -5.71 -2.74
C PHE A 81 0.09 -6.06 -1.97
N HIS A 82 -0.89 -6.65 -2.65
CA HIS A 82 -2.13 -7.05 -2.01
C HIS A 82 -1.95 -8.22 -1.03
N ALA A 83 -1.08 -9.18 -1.36
CA ALA A 83 -0.81 -10.33 -0.50
C ALA A 83 -0.14 -9.91 0.82
N SER A 84 0.79 -8.97 0.80
CA SER A 84 1.44 -8.46 2.02
C SER A 84 0.46 -7.70 2.92
N LEU A 85 -0.43 -6.90 2.33
CA LEU A 85 -1.52 -6.24 3.04
C LEU A 85 -2.47 -7.24 3.68
N GLN A 86 -2.83 -8.31 2.96
CA GLN A 86 -3.72 -9.35 3.48
C GLN A 86 -3.12 -10.04 4.70
N LYS A 87 -1.85 -10.43 4.65
CA LYS A 87 -1.16 -11.06 5.78
C LYS A 87 -1.15 -10.16 7.01
N PHE A 88 -0.91 -8.87 6.81
CA PHE A 88 -0.89 -7.92 7.92
C PHE A 88 -2.30 -7.69 8.49
N ASP A 89 -3.31 -7.54 7.64
CA ASP A 89 -4.71 -7.42 8.07
C ASP A 89 -5.19 -8.68 8.81
N ASP A 90 -4.86 -9.87 8.33
CA ASP A 90 -5.20 -11.15 8.97
C ASP A 90 -4.62 -11.24 10.38
N TYR A 91 -3.37 -10.78 10.56
CA TYR A 91 -2.77 -10.72 11.90
C TYR A 91 -3.54 -9.79 12.83
N LEU A 92 -3.86 -8.57 12.36
CA LEU A 92 -4.63 -7.60 13.15
C LEU A 92 -6.05 -8.10 13.46
N ALA A 93 -6.66 -8.87 12.54
CA ALA A 93 -7.98 -9.46 12.72
C ALA A 93 -7.98 -10.64 13.68
N SER A 94 -6.85 -11.29 13.89
CA SER A 94 -6.74 -12.53 14.70
C SER A 94 -6.95 -12.32 16.20
N GLY A 95 -6.92 -11.07 16.67
CA GLY A 95 -6.98 -10.75 18.10
C GLY A 95 -5.70 -11.06 18.88
N LYS A 96 -4.63 -11.46 18.20
CA LYS A 96 -3.34 -11.66 18.84
C LYS A 96 -2.78 -10.33 19.36
N PRO A 97 -2.03 -10.32 20.47
CA PRO A 97 -1.49 -9.09 21.04
C PRO A 97 -0.46 -8.45 20.10
N LEU A 98 -0.50 -7.14 19.98
CA LEU A 98 0.51 -6.36 19.27
C LEU A 98 1.81 -6.30 20.10
N GLN A 99 2.94 -6.58 19.46
CA GLN A 99 4.28 -6.45 20.06
C GLN A 99 4.91 -5.08 19.83
N ALA A 100 4.23 -4.21 19.07
CA ALA A 100 4.54 -2.80 18.92
C ALA A 100 3.25 -1.98 19.11
N SER A 101 3.36 -0.73 19.56
CA SER A 101 2.18 0.11 19.71
C SER A 101 1.57 0.48 18.38
N ALA A 102 0.26 0.75 18.36
CA ALA A 102 -0.46 1.15 17.16
C ALA A 102 0.13 2.43 16.55
N GLU A 103 0.59 3.36 17.38
CA GLU A 103 1.23 4.61 16.93
C GLU A 103 2.53 4.32 16.17
N LYS A 104 3.33 3.37 16.64
CA LYS A 104 4.59 2.97 15.96
C LYS A 104 4.32 2.27 14.64
N LEU A 105 3.31 1.41 14.57
CA LEU A 105 2.90 0.76 13.34
C LEU A 105 2.34 1.79 12.31
N PHE A 106 1.62 2.79 12.80
CA PHE A 106 1.14 3.87 11.93
C PHE A 106 2.28 4.78 11.47
N GLN A 107 3.08 5.34 12.39
CA GLN A 107 4.10 6.35 12.04
C GLN A 107 5.25 5.80 11.19
N GLY A 108 5.55 4.52 11.31
CA GLY A 108 6.60 3.84 10.54
C GLY A 108 6.02 3.26 9.23
N PRO A 109 5.76 1.94 9.18
CA PRO A 109 5.46 1.26 7.91
C PRO A 109 4.22 1.81 7.18
N ILE A 110 3.17 2.18 7.89
CA ILE A 110 1.91 2.61 7.26
C ILE A 110 2.05 4.01 6.64
N ALA A 111 2.55 4.98 7.40
CA ALA A 111 2.70 6.34 6.89
C ALA A 111 3.74 6.41 5.76
N ASP A 112 4.80 5.62 5.85
CA ASP A 112 5.81 5.54 4.78
C ASP A 112 5.22 4.93 3.50
N ALA A 113 4.44 3.86 3.60
CA ALA A 113 3.73 3.29 2.46
C ALA A 113 2.80 4.32 1.78
N LEU A 114 2.06 5.12 2.54
CA LEU A 114 1.21 6.19 1.99
C LEU A 114 2.02 7.27 1.26
N THR A 115 3.20 7.63 1.78
CA THR A 115 4.13 8.55 1.14
C THR A 115 4.59 8.01 -0.22
N HIS A 116 4.95 6.74 -0.28
CA HIS A 116 5.38 6.08 -1.52
C HIS A 116 4.24 5.89 -2.53
N ILE A 117 3.02 5.68 -2.09
CA ILE A 117 1.83 5.68 -2.97
C ILE A 117 1.65 7.05 -3.63
N GLY A 118 1.90 8.14 -2.91
CA GLY A 118 1.91 9.48 -3.47
C GLY A 118 2.98 9.65 -4.57
N GLN A 119 4.15 9.05 -4.40
CA GLN A 119 5.19 9.01 -5.43
C GLN A 119 4.73 8.26 -6.69
N LEU A 120 4.10 7.08 -6.53
CA LEU A 120 3.53 6.34 -7.66
C LEU A 120 2.48 7.17 -8.42
N ALA A 121 1.60 7.86 -7.72
CA ALA A 121 0.60 8.74 -8.33
C ALA A 121 1.25 9.90 -9.11
N MET A 122 2.31 10.49 -8.57
CA MET A 122 3.09 11.54 -9.25
C MET A 122 3.78 10.99 -10.49
N LEU A 123 4.43 9.83 -10.40
CA LEU A 123 5.11 9.20 -11.55
C LEU A 123 4.12 8.85 -12.66
N ARG A 124 2.90 8.42 -12.34
CA ARG A 124 1.84 8.22 -13.33
C ARG A 124 1.49 9.50 -14.08
N ARG A 125 1.39 10.62 -13.37
CA ARG A 125 1.15 11.92 -14.00
C ARG A 125 2.28 12.31 -14.93
N MET A 126 3.52 12.13 -14.49
CA MET A 126 4.70 12.44 -15.29
C MET A 126 4.81 11.52 -16.52
N ALA A 127 4.40 10.26 -16.40
CA ALA A 127 4.38 9.29 -17.51
C ALA A 127 3.20 9.48 -18.47
N GLY A 128 2.32 10.46 -18.25
CA GLY A 128 1.17 10.71 -19.12
C GLY A 128 -0.02 9.75 -18.93
N VAL A 129 -0.04 9.00 -17.84
CA VAL A 129 -1.12 8.06 -17.48
C VAL A 129 -1.69 8.35 -16.08
N PRO A 130 -2.14 9.59 -15.82
CA PRO A 130 -2.54 10.00 -14.47
C PRO A 130 -3.72 9.18 -13.95
N ILE A 131 -3.79 9.05 -12.62
CA ILE A 131 -5.02 8.59 -11.98
C ILE A 131 -6.01 9.76 -11.90
N LYS A 132 -7.30 9.46 -11.99
CA LYS A 132 -8.36 10.45 -11.78
C LYS A 132 -8.46 10.77 -10.29
N GLY A 133 -8.51 12.05 -9.95
CA GLY A 133 -8.71 12.50 -8.57
C GLY A 133 -10.10 12.18 -8.06
N GLU A 134 -10.25 12.10 -6.75
CA GLU A 134 -11.54 11.91 -6.09
C GLU A 134 -11.53 12.51 -4.68
N ASN A 135 -12.72 12.71 -4.13
CA ASN A 135 -12.87 13.02 -2.71
C ASN A 135 -12.73 11.73 -1.89
N TYR A 136 -11.57 11.47 -1.35
CA TYR A 136 -11.27 10.27 -0.54
C TYR A 136 -12.07 10.22 0.77
N PHE A 137 -12.55 11.34 1.29
CA PHE A 137 -13.43 11.34 2.47
C PHE A 137 -14.75 10.60 2.21
N ALA A 138 -15.23 10.67 0.97
CA ALA A 138 -16.45 9.97 0.54
C ALA A 138 -16.21 8.54 0.04
N ALA A 139 -14.95 8.11 -0.06
CA ALA A 139 -14.60 6.81 -0.63
C ALA A 139 -15.15 5.64 0.21
N GLY A 140 -15.51 4.55 -0.47
CA GLY A 140 -16.02 3.32 0.15
C GLY A 140 -14.89 2.43 0.66
N ILE A 141 -14.12 2.91 1.65
CA ILE A 141 -13.02 2.16 2.25
C ILE A 141 -13.54 1.42 3.48
N THR A 142 -13.29 0.12 3.54
CA THR A 142 -13.79 -0.76 4.62
C THR A 142 -12.66 -1.61 5.16
N ALA A 143 -12.48 -1.65 6.47
CA ALA A 143 -11.50 -2.50 7.13
C ALA A 143 -11.69 -3.97 6.70
N GLY A 144 -10.59 -4.64 6.40
CA GLY A 144 -10.57 -6.01 5.86
C GLY A 144 -10.64 -6.10 4.33
N ARG A 145 -10.98 -5.02 3.61
CA ARG A 145 -10.96 -4.99 2.15
C ARG A 145 -9.60 -4.52 1.64
N VAL A 146 -8.64 -5.42 1.62
CA VAL A 146 -7.24 -5.12 1.29
C VAL A 146 -6.76 -5.76 -0.03
N GLY A 147 -7.63 -6.47 -0.74
CA GLY A 147 -7.35 -7.08 -2.04
C GLY A 147 -7.49 -6.11 -3.22
N ALA A 148 -7.33 -6.64 -4.43
CA ALA A 148 -7.42 -5.88 -5.67
C ALA A 148 -8.86 -5.39 -5.97
N ASP A 149 -9.87 -6.10 -5.47
CA ASP A 149 -11.27 -5.69 -5.62
C ASP A 149 -11.61 -4.55 -4.66
N GLN A 150 -11.75 -3.34 -5.20
CA GLN A 150 -12.03 -2.12 -4.45
C GLN A 150 -13.32 -1.47 -4.93
N ALA A 151 -13.96 -0.68 -4.06
CA ALA A 151 -15.14 0.10 -4.43
C ALA A 151 -14.80 1.13 -5.51
N ALA A 152 -15.74 1.36 -6.43
CA ALA A 152 -15.62 2.46 -7.38
C ALA A 152 -15.64 3.81 -6.65
N PRO A 153 -14.97 4.84 -7.19
CA PRO A 153 -15.01 6.19 -6.64
C PRO A 153 -16.45 6.72 -6.52
N ARG A 154 -16.83 7.20 -5.36
CA ARG A 154 -18.16 7.77 -5.12
C ARG A 154 -18.28 9.23 -5.58
N LYS A 155 -17.21 10.00 -5.44
CA LYS A 155 -17.15 11.41 -5.85
C LYS A 155 -15.82 11.69 -6.58
N PRO A 156 -15.69 11.20 -7.84
CA PRO A 156 -14.54 11.53 -8.66
C PRO A 156 -14.56 13.00 -9.06
N PHE A 157 -13.38 13.58 -9.26
CA PHE A 157 -13.23 14.89 -9.88
C PHE A 157 -13.27 14.76 -11.40
N ASP A 158 -13.75 15.77 -12.08
CA ASP A 158 -13.81 15.87 -13.55
C ASP A 158 -12.43 16.09 -14.18
#